data_95913de6b0270a511eb63ab644667e5c
#
_entry.id   95913de6b0270a511eb63ab644667e5c
#
_cell.length_a   1.000
_cell.length_b   1.000
_cell.length_c   1.000
_cell.angle_alpha   90.00
_cell.angle_beta   90.00
_cell.angle_gamma   90.00
#
_symmetry.space_group_name_H-M   'P 1'
#
loop_
_entity.id
_entity.type
_entity.pdbx_description
1 polymer ?
#
loop_
_entity_poly.entity_id
_entity_poly.type
_entity_poly.pdbx_seq_one_letter_code
_entity_poly.pdbx_strand_id
1 'polypeptide(L)'
;MIPVERRQIILEMVAEKGIVSIAELTDRMNVSHMTIRRDLQKLEQQGAVVLVSGGVQSPGRVAHEPSHQVKTALAMTQKAAIGKLAASLVQPGSCIYLDAGTTTLAIAQYLIHMESLTVVTNDFVIADYLLDNSNCTIIHTGGAVCRENRSCVGEAAATMLRSLMIDQAFISASSWSVRGISTPAEDKVTVKRAIASASRQRVLVCDATKYGQVATWLALPLSEFDQIITDDGLPESASRALAKQDLSLLVAKNE
;
A
#
# COMPACT_ATOMS: atom_id res chain seq x y z
N MET A 1 -31.86 3.73 -19.98
CA MET A 1 -31.01 2.86 -19.14
C MET A 1 -30.71 3.56 -17.82
N ILE A 2 -31.08 2.95 -16.70
CA ILE A 2 -30.87 3.53 -15.37
C ILE A 2 -29.41 3.30 -14.89
N PRO A 3 -28.89 4.09 -13.92
CA PRO A 3 -27.50 4.00 -13.49
C PRO A 3 -27.05 2.62 -12.97
N VAL A 4 -27.96 1.87 -12.34
CA VAL A 4 -27.66 0.53 -11.82
C VAL A 4 -27.41 -0.45 -12.98
N GLU A 5 -28.28 -0.44 -13.98
CA GLU A 5 -28.15 -1.28 -15.18
C GLU A 5 -26.84 -0.96 -15.94
N ARG A 6 -26.50 0.33 -16.10
CA ARG A 6 -25.26 0.71 -16.77
C ARG A 6 -24.04 0.19 -16.05
N ARG A 7 -23.98 0.33 -14.72
CA ARG A 7 -22.86 -0.20 -13.93
C ARG A 7 -22.75 -1.71 -14.01
N GLN A 8 -23.88 -2.43 -14.08
CA GLN A 8 -23.86 -3.87 -14.27
C GLN A 8 -23.26 -4.24 -15.63
N ILE A 9 -23.66 -3.58 -16.71
CA ILE A 9 -23.10 -3.80 -18.06
C ILE A 9 -21.59 -3.47 -18.09
N ILE A 10 -21.15 -2.41 -17.42
CA ILE A 10 -19.74 -2.08 -17.31
C ILE A 10 -18.95 -3.25 -16.66
N LEU A 11 -19.46 -3.78 -15.55
CA LEU A 11 -18.81 -4.89 -14.86
C LEU A 11 -18.74 -6.16 -15.73
N GLU A 12 -19.79 -6.48 -16.46
CA GLU A 12 -19.83 -7.61 -17.38
C GLU A 12 -18.79 -7.46 -18.51
N MET A 13 -18.76 -6.28 -19.15
CA MET A 13 -17.79 -5.99 -20.20
C MET A 13 -16.35 -6.05 -19.68
N VAL A 14 -16.09 -5.52 -18.50
CA VAL A 14 -14.76 -5.55 -17.87
C VAL A 14 -14.37 -6.97 -17.46
N ALA A 15 -15.31 -7.77 -16.98
CA ALA A 15 -15.07 -9.17 -16.63
C ALA A 15 -14.75 -10.02 -17.88
N GLU A 16 -15.41 -9.75 -19.00
CA GLU A 16 -15.20 -10.48 -20.27
C GLU A 16 -13.89 -10.08 -20.95
N LYS A 17 -13.59 -8.78 -21.04
CA LYS A 17 -12.47 -8.24 -21.85
C LYS A 17 -11.22 -7.90 -21.03
N GLY A 18 -11.32 -7.86 -19.71
CA GLY A 18 -10.25 -7.42 -18.83
C GLY A 18 -10.08 -5.90 -18.77
N ILE A 19 -9.98 -5.24 -19.93
CA ILE A 19 -9.86 -3.78 -20.10
C ILE A 19 -10.88 -3.30 -21.12
N VAL A 20 -11.55 -2.18 -20.80
CA VAL A 20 -12.54 -1.54 -21.67
C VAL A 20 -12.30 -0.03 -21.73
N SER A 21 -12.32 0.57 -22.93
CA SER A 21 -12.14 2.03 -23.07
C SER A 21 -13.42 2.80 -22.73
N ILE A 22 -13.26 4.07 -22.29
CA ILE A 22 -14.41 4.97 -22.06
C ILE A 22 -15.17 5.19 -23.36
N ALA A 23 -14.49 5.28 -24.51
CA ALA A 23 -15.15 5.42 -25.83
C ALA A 23 -16.06 4.23 -26.12
N GLU A 24 -15.56 3.01 -25.94
CA GLU A 24 -16.36 1.78 -26.15
C GLU A 24 -17.57 1.72 -25.22
N LEU A 25 -17.43 2.14 -23.96
CA LEU A 25 -18.55 2.22 -23.00
C LEU A 25 -19.59 3.27 -23.40
N THR A 26 -19.15 4.43 -23.89
CA THR A 26 -20.06 5.48 -24.37
C THR A 26 -20.84 5.03 -25.60
N ASP A 27 -20.17 4.42 -26.56
CA ASP A 27 -20.78 3.90 -27.79
C ASP A 27 -21.79 2.78 -27.47
N ARG A 28 -21.39 1.82 -26.63
CA ARG A 28 -22.24 0.68 -26.25
C ARG A 28 -23.54 1.09 -25.53
N MET A 29 -23.47 2.12 -24.70
CA MET A 29 -24.58 2.54 -23.85
C MET A 29 -25.29 3.80 -24.32
N ASN A 30 -24.77 4.43 -25.39
CA ASN A 30 -25.30 5.67 -25.97
C ASN A 30 -25.53 6.78 -24.91
N VAL A 31 -24.50 7.03 -24.08
CA VAL A 31 -24.50 8.08 -23.05
C VAL A 31 -23.24 8.92 -23.15
N SER A 32 -23.24 10.10 -22.50
CA SER A 32 -22.06 10.99 -22.54
C SER A 32 -20.86 10.41 -21.79
N HIS A 33 -19.64 10.84 -22.18
CA HIS A 33 -18.41 10.52 -21.47
C HIS A 33 -18.48 10.89 -19.97
N MET A 34 -19.15 11.98 -19.62
CA MET A 34 -19.34 12.42 -18.23
C MET A 34 -20.20 11.44 -17.42
N THR A 35 -21.22 10.87 -18.07
CA THR A 35 -22.09 9.86 -17.43
C THR A 35 -21.28 8.60 -17.13
N ILE A 36 -20.51 8.10 -18.11
CA ILE A 36 -19.64 6.95 -17.91
C ILE A 36 -18.62 7.22 -16.79
N ARG A 37 -17.94 8.37 -16.80
CA ARG A 37 -16.97 8.71 -15.76
C ARG A 37 -17.56 8.69 -14.35
N ARG A 38 -18.79 9.17 -14.17
CA ARG A 38 -19.50 9.11 -12.86
C ARG A 38 -19.79 7.68 -12.44
N ASP A 39 -20.24 6.84 -13.36
CA ASP A 39 -20.50 5.43 -13.08
C ASP A 39 -19.20 4.69 -12.74
N LEU A 40 -18.12 4.92 -13.48
CA LEU A 40 -16.81 4.34 -13.23
C LEU A 40 -16.23 4.78 -11.88
N GLN A 41 -16.34 6.06 -11.52
CA GLN A 41 -15.90 6.56 -10.21
C GLN A 41 -16.64 5.86 -9.06
N LYS A 42 -17.94 5.60 -9.21
CA LYS A 42 -18.71 4.88 -8.20
C LYS A 42 -18.31 3.42 -8.10
N LEU A 43 -18.04 2.76 -9.22
CA LEU A 43 -17.54 1.39 -9.24
C LEU A 43 -16.13 1.28 -8.66
N GLU A 44 -15.25 2.25 -8.93
CA GLU A 44 -13.91 2.31 -8.35
C GLU A 44 -13.96 2.51 -6.82
N GLN A 45 -14.83 3.41 -6.32
CA GLN A 45 -15.06 3.58 -4.88
C GLN A 45 -15.54 2.29 -4.20
N GLN A 46 -16.28 1.46 -4.93
CA GLN A 46 -16.69 0.12 -4.48
C GLN A 46 -15.56 -0.92 -4.61
N GLY A 47 -14.44 -0.57 -5.26
CA GLY A 47 -13.33 -1.48 -5.54
C GLY A 47 -13.66 -2.55 -6.59
N ALA A 48 -14.71 -2.34 -7.36
CA ALA A 48 -15.16 -3.29 -8.38
C ALA A 48 -14.36 -3.17 -9.69
N VAL A 49 -13.76 -2.01 -9.93
CA VAL A 49 -12.93 -1.72 -11.10
C VAL A 49 -11.75 -0.82 -10.72
N VAL A 50 -10.78 -0.69 -11.62
CA VAL A 50 -9.64 0.24 -11.53
C VAL A 50 -9.64 1.15 -12.75
N LEU A 51 -9.58 2.46 -12.55
CA LEU A 51 -9.45 3.42 -13.63
C LEU A 51 -8.02 3.43 -14.16
N VAL A 52 -7.89 3.33 -15.48
CA VAL A 52 -6.63 3.47 -16.22
C VAL A 52 -6.71 4.63 -17.21
N SER A 53 -5.61 4.97 -17.87
CA SER A 53 -5.62 6.02 -18.88
C SER A 53 -6.58 5.66 -20.02
N GLY A 54 -7.63 6.47 -20.19
CA GLY A 54 -8.64 6.29 -21.25
C GLY A 54 -9.62 5.15 -21.06
N GLY A 55 -9.59 4.42 -19.94
CA GLY A 55 -10.42 3.23 -19.75
C GLY A 55 -10.58 2.76 -18.32
N VAL A 56 -11.01 1.52 -18.21
CA VAL A 56 -11.29 0.83 -16.96
C VAL A 56 -10.87 -0.65 -17.09
N GLN A 57 -10.38 -1.24 -16.01
CA GLN A 57 -10.01 -2.66 -15.97
C GLN A 57 -10.52 -3.35 -14.71
N SER A 58 -10.53 -4.68 -14.74
CA SER A 58 -10.72 -5.49 -13.56
C SER A 58 -9.57 -5.29 -12.58
N PRO A 59 -9.83 -5.23 -11.26
CA PRO A 59 -8.76 -5.26 -10.28
C PRO A 59 -7.92 -6.54 -10.44
N GLY A 60 -6.59 -6.37 -10.50
CA GLY A 60 -5.69 -7.51 -10.46
C GLY A 60 -5.82 -8.25 -9.13
N ARG A 61 -5.95 -9.59 -9.15
CA ARG A 61 -6.10 -10.36 -7.92
C ARG A 61 -4.77 -10.96 -7.47
N VAL A 62 -4.35 -10.61 -6.27
CA VAL A 62 -3.16 -11.18 -5.62
C VAL A 62 -3.61 -12.40 -4.80
N ALA A 63 -3.44 -13.59 -5.36
CA ALA A 63 -3.73 -14.85 -4.68
C ALA A 63 -2.59 -15.27 -3.73
N HIS A 64 -1.35 -14.99 -4.12
CA HIS A 64 -0.13 -15.30 -3.37
C HIS A 64 0.82 -14.12 -3.39
N GLU A 65 1.48 -13.85 -2.28
CA GLU A 65 2.51 -12.83 -2.22
C GLU A 65 3.85 -13.43 -2.68
N PRO A 66 4.60 -12.76 -3.56
CA PRO A 66 5.94 -13.19 -3.91
C PRO A 66 6.85 -13.25 -2.68
N SER A 67 7.81 -14.16 -2.64
CA SER A 67 8.78 -14.27 -1.56
C SER A 67 9.58 -12.97 -1.42
N HIS A 68 10.17 -12.74 -0.25
CA HIS A 68 11.03 -11.58 0.02
C HIS A 68 12.12 -11.46 -1.06
N GLN A 69 12.78 -12.58 -1.42
CA GLN A 69 13.84 -12.61 -2.43
C GLN A 69 13.37 -12.12 -3.81
N VAL A 70 12.19 -12.57 -4.25
CA VAL A 70 11.60 -12.11 -5.52
C VAL A 70 11.25 -10.61 -5.44
N LYS A 71 10.65 -10.18 -4.34
CA LYS A 71 10.28 -8.76 -4.14
C LYS A 71 11.49 -7.84 -4.14
N THR A 72 12.64 -8.28 -3.68
CA THR A 72 13.87 -7.47 -3.67
C THR A 72 14.28 -7.05 -5.09
N ALA A 73 14.08 -7.91 -6.09
CA ALA A 73 14.42 -7.61 -7.48
C ALA A 73 13.35 -6.78 -8.23
N LEU A 74 12.16 -6.60 -7.66
CA LEU A 74 11.05 -5.89 -8.31
C LEU A 74 11.01 -4.42 -7.90
N ALA A 75 10.77 -3.52 -8.85
CA ALA A 75 10.55 -2.08 -8.62
C ALA A 75 11.65 -1.44 -7.73
N MET A 76 12.91 -1.76 -7.97
CA MET A 76 14.04 -1.34 -7.13
C MET A 76 14.19 0.19 -7.09
N THR A 77 14.14 0.85 -8.26
CA THR A 77 14.23 2.30 -8.38
C THR A 77 13.10 3.00 -7.64
N GLN A 78 11.87 2.52 -7.83
CA GLN A 78 10.67 3.06 -7.17
C GLN A 78 10.79 2.95 -5.65
N LYS A 79 11.22 1.79 -5.14
CA LYS A 79 11.40 1.59 -3.69
C LYS A 79 12.50 2.46 -3.11
N ALA A 80 13.59 2.66 -3.85
CA ALA A 80 14.67 3.55 -3.43
C ALA A 80 14.18 5.01 -3.35
N ALA A 81 13.43 5.48 -4.36
CA ALA A 81 12.84 6.81 -4.36
C ALA A 81 11.83 7.01 -3.21
N ILE A 82 10.93 6.03 -3.00
CA ILE A 82 9.98 6.03 -1.87
C ILE A 82 10.75 6.01 -0.54
N GLY A 83 11.78 5.17 -0.41
CA GLY A 83 12.59 5.05 0.80
C GLY A 83 13.29 6.35 1.15
N LYS A 84 13.90 7.02 0.18
CA LYS A 84 14.56 8.33 0.34
C LYS A 84 13.58 9.40 0.81
N LEU A 85 12.41 9.48 0.16
CA LEU A 85 11.37 10.45 0.52
C LEU A 85 10.79 10.16 1.91
N ALA A 86 10.47 8.91 2.21
CA ALA A 86 9.93 8.51 3.51
C ALA A 86 10.93 8.77 4.65
N ALA A 87 12.21 8.46 4.46
CA ALA A 87 13.25 8.72 5.44
C ALA A 87 13.41 10.22 5.75
N SER A 88 13.19 11.11 4.78
CA SER A 88 13.26 12.57 4.99
C SER A 88 12.16 13.12 5.91
N LEU A 89 11.11 12.35 6.18
CA LEU A 89 10.03 12.73 7.10
C LEU A 89 10.28 12.30 8.55
N VAL A 90 11.28 11.44 8.77
CA VAL A 90 11.61 10.93 10.10
C VAL A 90 12.37 12.00 10.89
N GLN A 91 11.97 12.18 12.14
CA GLN A 91 12.64 13.14 13.04
C GLN A 91 13.64 12.43 13.95
N PRO A 92 14.81 13.01 14.23
CA PRO A 92 15.72 12.50 15.26
C PRO A 92 15.00 12.33 16.62
N GLY A 93 15.35 11.28 17.33
CA GLY A 93 14.76 11.00 18.66
C GLY A 93 13.38 10.37 18.63
N SER A 94 12.81 10.11 17.45
CA SER A 94 11.49 9.48 17.32
C SER A 94 11.54 7.95 17.45
N CYS A 95 10.38 7.37 17.76
CA CYS A 95 10.13 5.94 17.69
C CYS A 95 9.31 5.65 16.44
N ILE A 96 9.88 4.92 15.48
CA ILE A 96 9.21 4.59 14.24
C ILE A 96 8.97 3.09 14.11
N TYR A 97 7.95 2.73 13.33
CA TYR A 97 7.75 1.35 12.91
C TYR A 97 8.03 1.19 11.41
N LEU A 98 8.85 0.21 11.08
CA LEU A 98 9.07 -0.25 9.71
C LEU A 98 8.41 -1.62 9.53
N ASP A 99 7.34 -1.67 8.77
CA ASP A 99 6.59 -2.88 8.47
C ASP A 99 7.41 -3.86 7.61
N ALA A 100 7.08 -5.14 7.64
CA ALA A 100 7.80 -6.13 6.86
C ALA A 100 7.67 -5.90 5.35
N GLY A 101 8.81 -5.68 4.68
CA GLY A 101 8.83 -5.54 3.25
C GLY A 101 10.06 -4.84 2.68
N THR A 102 10.26 -5.01 1.37
CA THR A 102 11.42 -4.45 0.66
C THR A 102 11.35 -2.93 0.45
N THR A 103 10.16 -2.34 0.49
CA THR A 103 9.99 -0.86 0.44
C THR A 103 10.41 -0.22 1.75
N THR A 104 10.04 -0.81 2.87
CA THR A 104 10.42 -0.36 4.21
C THR A 104 11.88 -0.66 4.53
N LEU A 105 12.45 -1.73 3.98
CA LEU A 105 13.89 -1.95 3.99
C LEU A 105 14.64 -0.81 3.27
N ALA A 106 14.11 -0.31 2.16
CA ALA A 106 14.69 0.86 1.49
C ALA A 106 14.66 2.11 2.38
N ILE A 107 13.62 2.30 3.21
CA ILE A 107 13.61 3.38 4.21
C ILE A 107 14.75 3.19 5.21
N ALA A 108 14.91 2.00 5.77
CA ALA A 108 15.96 1.68 6.73
C ALA A 108 17.36 2.04 6.22
N GLN A 109 17.61 1.82 4.92
CA GLN A 109 18.88 2.13 4.27
C GLN A 109 19.24 3.63 4.30
N TYR A 110 18.27 4.52 4.31
CA TYR A 110 18.49 5.97 4.41
C TYR A 110 18.51 6.50 5.84
N LEU A 111 18.22 5.66 6.84
CA LEU A 111 18.14 6.06 8.25
C LEU A 111 19.40 5.67 9.07
N ILE A 112 20.38 5.00 8.47
CA ILE A 112 21.53 4.44 9.18
C ILE A 112 22.38 5.46 9.96
N HIS A 113 22.35 6.73 9.57
CA HIS A 113 23.09 7.80 10.23
C HIS A 113 22.20 8.69 11.12
N MET A 114 20.93 8.34 11.30
CA MET A 114 20.03 9.15 12.13
C MET A 114 20.29 8.87 13.62
N GLU A 115 20.57 9.91 14.35
CA GLU A 115 20.87 9.80 15.77
C GLU A 115 19.60 9.62 16.63
N SER A 116 19.77 8.91 17.75
CA SER A 116 18.74 8.71 18.78
C SER A 116 17.43 8.10 18.27
N LEU A 117 17.47 7.37 17.16
CA LEU A 117 16.29 6.72 16.55
C LEU A 117 15.97 5.40 17.27
N THR A 118 14.70 5.14 17.52
CA THR A 118 14.19 3.81 17.89
C THR A 118 13.39 3.24 16.71
N VAL A 119 13.81 2.08 16.23
CA VAL A 119 13.13 1.36 15.14
C VAL A 119 12.47 0.11 15.67
N VAL A 120 11.16 0.05 15.55
CA VAL A 120 10.36 -1.16 15.79
C VAL A 120 10.10 -1.83 14.45
N THR A 121 10.28 -3.13 14.37
CA THR A 121 10.00 -3.89 13.14
C THR A 121 9.60 -5.32 13.44
N ASN A 122 8.80 -5.91 12.57
CA ASN A 122 8.51 -7.35 12.54
C ASN A 122 9.30 -8.08 11.43
N ASP A 123 10.23 -7.39 10.76
CA ASP A 123 11.02 -7.90 9.64
C ASP A 123 12.43 -8.27 10.08
N PHE A 124 12.84 -9.52 9.84
CA PHE A 124 14.19 -9.98 10.18
C PHE A 124 15.27 -9.35 9.32
N VAL A 125 14.97 -9.02 8.05
CA VAL A 125 15.96 -8.43 7.13
C VAL A 125 16.22 -6.98 7.51
N ILE A 126 15.21 -6.24 7.90
CA ILE A 126 15.35 -4.86 8.41
C ILE A 126 16.15 -4.87 9.70
N ALA A 127 15.79 -5.76 10.65
CA ALA A 127 16.51 -5.85 11.93
C ALA A 127 17.98 -6.20 11.73
N ASP A 128 18.29 -7.22 10.93
CA ASP A 128 19.64 -7.66 10.60
C ASP A 128 20.44 -6.53 9.94
N TYR A 129 19.85 -5.86 8.94
CA TYR A 129 20.49 -4.74 8.26
C TYR A 129 20.84 -3.58 9.21
N LEU A 130 19.91 -3.21 10.10
CA LEU A 130 20.15 -2.12 11.05
C LEU A 130 21.14 -2.49 12.14
N LEU A 131 21.22 -3.75 12.57
CA LEU A 131 22.24 -4.26 13.51
C LEU A 131 23.66 -4.03 12.99
N ASP A 132 23.88 -4.27 11.72
CA ASP A 132 25.21 -4.18 11.12
C ASP A 132 25.59 -2.74 10.67
N ASN A 133 24.60 -1.88 10.39
CA ASN A 133 24.84 -0.61 9.70
C ASN A 133 24.42 0.64 10.49
N SER A 134 23.83 0.51 11.68
CA SER A 134 23.32 1.67 12.42
C SER A 134 23.58 1.57 13.93
N ASN A 135 23.41 2.71 14.62
CA ASN A 135 23.44 2.79 16.10
C ASN A 135 22.04 2.99 16.69
N CYS A 136 20.97 2.79 15.91
CA CYS A 136 19.60 2.96 16.42
C CYS A 136 19.23 1.88 17.45
N THR A 137 18.31 2.19 18.35
CA THR A 137 17.69 1.15 19.18
C THR A 137 16.73 0.33 18.31
N ILE A 138 16.91 -0.99 18.30
CA ILE A 138 16.09 -1.90 17.51
C ILE A 138 15.19 -2.70 18.45
N ILE A 139 13.89 -2.71 18.16
CA ILE A 139 12.89 -3.52 18.84
C ILE A 139 12.23 -4.42 17.81
N HIS A 140 12.48 -5.73 17.91
CA HIS A 140 11.83 -6.72 17.03
C HIS A 140 10.60 -7.32 17.73
N THR A 141 9.47 -7.39 17.02
CA THR A 141 8.19 -7.82 17.62
C THR A 141 8.17 -9.26 18.10
N GLY A 142 9.00 -10.14 17.53
CA GLY A 142 8.82 -11.58 17.73
C GLY A 142 7.49 -12.08 17.16
N GLY A 143 7.13 -13.33 17.45
CA GLY A 143 5.87 -13.96 17.03
C GLY A 143 6.06 -15.16 16.11
N ALA A 144 5.00 -15.60 15.43
CA ALA A 144 5.04 -16.68 14.47
C ALA A 144 5.80 -16.25 13.21
N VAL A 145 6.70 -17.10 12.71
CA VAL A 145 7.59 -16.74 11.58
C VAL A 145 6.98 -17.12 10.25
N CYS A 146 6.75 -16.12 9.41
CA CYS A 146 6.46 -16.30 7.98
C CYS A 146 7.78 -16.39 7.21
N ARG A 147 8.19 -17.60 6.85
CA ARG A 147 9.50 -17.86 6.20
C ARG A 147 9.65 -17.16 4.85
N GLU A 148 8.61 -17.21 4.02
CA GLU A 148 8.62 -16.62 2.67
C GLU A 148 8.82 -15.11 2.71
N ASN A 149 8.26 -14.47 3.70
CA ASN A 149 8.33 -13.01 3.86
C ASN A 149 9.43 -12.56 4.84
N ARG A 150 10.10 -13.52 5.52
CA ARG A 150 11.15 -13.27 6.52
C ARG A 150 10.69 -12.31 7.62
N SER A 151 9.49 -12.52 8.14
CA SER A 151 8.86 -11.63 9.10
C SER A 151 8.09 -12.39 10.17
N CYS A 152 7.79 -11.71 11.27
CA CYS A 152 6.86 -12.20 12.28
C CYS A 152 5.44 -11.72 12.00
N VAL A 153 4.47 -12.61 12.26
CA VAL A 153 3.04 -12.39 12.03
C VAL A 153 2.20 -12.91 13.21
N GLY A 154 0.90 -12.66 13.15
CA GLY A 154 -0.07 -13.19 14.09
C GLY A 154 -0.18 -12.43 15.41
N GLU A 155 -0.94 -12.99 16.35
CA GLU A 155 -1.38 -12.29 17.55
C GLU A 155 -0.25 -11.98 18.54
N ALA A 156 0.81 -12.80 18.61
CA ALA A 156 1.93 -12.52 19.50
C ALA A 156 2.68 -11.24 19.10
N ALA A 157 2.94 -11.06 17.80
CA ALA A 157 3.53 -9.82 17.27
C ALA A 157 2.59 -8.62 17.48
N ALA A 158 1.30 -8.81 17.22
CA ALA A 158 0.29 -7.77 17.40
C ALA A 158 0.15 -7.33 18.86
N THR A 159 0.17 -8.26 19.81
CA THR A 159 0.09 -7.95 21.24
C THR A 159 1.27 -7.11 21.69
N MET A 160 2.47 -7.43 21.24
CA MET A 160 3.66 -6.63 21.52
C MET A 160 3.51 -5.21 20.95
N LEU A 161 3.06 -5.08 19.71
CA LEU A 161 2.85 -3.77 19.07
C LEU A 161 1.84 -2.89 19.83
N ARG A 162 0.73 -3.46 20.31
CA ARG A 162 -0.28 -2.70 21.10
C ARG A 162 0.23 -2.16 22.42
N SER A 163 1.36 -2.66 22.93
CA SER A 163 1.98 -2.15 24.16
C SER A 163 2.90 -0.95 23.92
N LEU A 164 3.11 -0.56 22.66
CA LEU A 164 4.00 0.52 22.27
C LEU A 164 3.25 1.80 21.93
N MET A 165 3.97 2.91 22.01
CA MET A 165 3.55 4.21 21.46
C MET A 165 4.52 4.58 20.35
N ILE A 166 4.04 4.57 19.11
CA ILE A 166 4.84 4.80 17.91
C ILE A 166 4.53 6.20 17.37
N ASP A 167 5.55 7.00 17.13
CA ASP A 167 5.37 8.33 16.54
C ASP A 167 4.92 8.23 15.08
N GLN A 168 5.58 7.37 14.29
CA GLN A 168 5.31 7.23 12.88
C GLN A 168 5.46 5.78 12.43
N ALA A 169 4.43 5.23 11.80
CA ALA A 169 4.47 3.90 11.20
C ALA A 169 4.51 3.97 9.68
N PHE A 170 5.51 3.35 9.09
CA PHE A 170 5.59 3.12 7.64
C PHE A 170 5.06 1.72 7.34
N ILE A 171 3.88 1.67 6.76
CA ILE A 171 3.13 0.44 6.51
C ILE A 171 3.21 0.10 5.02
N SER A 172 3.72 -1.09 4.73
CA SER A 172 3.81 -1.63 3.37
C SER A 172 2.54 -2.40 3.00
N ALA A 173 2.36 -2.70 1.70
CA ALA A 173 1.24 -3.51 1.25
C ALA A 173 1.62 -4.45 0.11
N SER A 174 0.91 -5.57 0.01
CA SER A 174 0.96 -6.47 -1.15
C SER A 174 0.13 -5.93 -2.31
N SER A 175 -0.91 -5.18 -1.99
CA SER A 175 -1.85 -4.56 -2.93
C SER A 175 -2.57 -3.41 -2.25
N TRP A 176 -2.93 -2.37 -3.01
CA TRP A 176 -3.65 -1.22 -2.50
C TRP A 176 -4.56 -0.57 -3.55
N SER A 177 -5.59 0.12 -3.09
CA SER A 177 -6.57 0.83 -3.90
C SER A 177 -7.20 1.96 -3.09
N VAL A 178 -8.15 2.68 -3.68
CA VAL A 178 -8.96 3.69 -2.96
C VAL A 178 -9.73 3.14 -1.75
N ARG A 179 -9.89 1.81 -1.65
CA ARG A 179 -10.52 1.15 -0.49
C ARG A 179 -9.56 0.95 0.68
N GLY A 180 -8.25 0.88 0.41
CA GLY A 180 -7.24 0.58 1.42
C GLY A 180 -6.22 -0.45 0.94
N ILE A 181 -5.52 -1.03 1.88
CA ILE A 181 -4.51 -2.06 1.64
C ILE A 181 -5.09 -3.46 1.88
N SER A 182 -4.69 -4.42 1.06
CA SER A 182 -5.11 -5.81 1.20
C SER A 182 -3.94 -6.79 1.12
N THR A 183 -4.15 -7.99 1.67
CA THR A 183 -3.16 -9.07 1.75
C THR A 183 -3.82 -10.43 1.51
N PRO A 184 -3.13 -11.39 0.89
CA PRO A 184 -3.64 -12.76 0.78
C PRO A 184 -3.54 -13.55 2.10
N ALA A 185 -2.79 -13.07 3.10
CA ALA A 185 -2.50 -13.76 4.35
C ALA A 185 -3.23 -13.10 5.54
N GLU A 186 -4.09 -13.86 6.22
CA GLU A 186 -4.91 -13.37 7.33
C GLU A 186 -4.07 -12.93 8.54
N ASP A 187 -3.03 -13.68 8.86
CA ASP A 187 -2.14 -13.44 9.99
C ASP A 187 -1.41 -12.08 9.94
N LYS A 188 -1.23 -11.52 8.74
CA LYS A 188 -0.70 -10.16 8.54
C LYS A 188 -1.70 -9.07 8.90
N VAL A 189 -2.99 -9.34 8.78
CA VAL A 189 -4.05 -8.37 9.09
C VAL A 189 -3.97 -7.92 10.54
N THR A 190 -3.79 -8.87 11.44
CA THR A 190 -3.70 -8.62 12.88
C THR A 190 -2.55 -7.69 13.23
N VAL A 191 -1.37 -7.91 12.63
CA VAL A 191 -0.18 -7.04 12.81
C VAL A 191 -0.45 -5.63 12.28
N LYS A 192 -1.00 -5.51 11.07
CA LYS A 192 -1.27 -4.20 10.46
C LYS A 192 -2.29 -3.38 11.25
N ARG A 193 -3.32 -4.02 11.78
CA ARG A 193 -4.31 -3.36 12.65
C ARG A 193 -3.71 -2.94 14.00
N ALA A 194 -2.85 -3.78 14.57
CA ALA A 194 -2.17 -3.46 15.83
C ALA A 194 -1.27 -2.24 15.67
N ILE A 195 -0.46 -2.17 14.61
CA ILE A 195 0.42 -1.02 14.41
C ILE A 195 -0.36 0.25 14.05
N ALA A 196 -1.45 0.15 13.29
CA ALA A 196 -2.30 1.31 13.02
C ALA A 196 -2.87 1.92 14.30
N SER A 197 -3.29 1.08 15.26
CA SER A 197 -3.83 1.54 16.54
C SER A 197 -2.75 2.06 17.52
N ALA A 198 -1.50 1.60 17.39
CA ALA A 198 -0.39 1.97 18.27
C ALA A 198 0.38 3.22 17.79
N SER A 199 0.05 3.75 16.61
CA SER A 199 0.82 4.80 15.94
C SER A 199 0.07 6.11 15.88
N ARG A 200 0.80 7.21 16.13
CA ARG A 200 0.28 8.56 16.03
C ARG A 200 0.09 8.99 14.58
N GLN A 201 1.04 8.63 13.72
CA GLN A 201 0.98 8.89 12.27
C GLN A 201 1.17 7.59 11.49
N ARG A 202 0.32 7.33 10.51
CA ARG A 202 0.31 6.13 9.66
C ARG A 202 0.57 6.52 8.22
N VAL A 203 1.68 6.05 7.68
CA VAL A 203 2.13 6.34 6.33
C VAL A 203 2.10 5.06 5.50
N LEU A 204 1.26 5.02 4.48
CA LEU A 204 1.33 3.96 3.48
C LEU A 204 2.52 4.19 2.58
N VAL A 205 3.41 3.22 2.46
CA VAL A 205 4.56 3.22 1.55
C VAL A 205 4.45 2.07 0.57
N CYS A 206 4.12 2.38 -0.68
CA CYS A 206 3.84 1.34 -1.66
C CYS A 206 4.09 1.83 -3.08
N ASP A 207 4.78 1.03 -3.89
CA ASP A 207 5.01 1.37 -5.29
C ASP A 207 3.72 1.32 -6.11
N ALA A 208 3.67 2.13 -7.17
CA ALA A 208 2.49 2.31 -8.03
C ALA A 208 2.08 1.03 -8.75
N THR A 209 3.00 0.07 -8.95
CA THR A 209 2.67 -1.20 -9.64
C THR A 209 1.66 -2.05 -8.87
N LYS A 210 1.50 -1.81 -7.57
CA LYS A 210 0.56 -2.51 -6.71
C LYS A 210 -0.80 -1.81 -6.59
N TYR A 211 -0.93 -0.60 -7.16
CA TYR A 211 -2.20 0.10 -7.18
C TYR A 211 -3.22 -0.63 -8.06
N GLY A 212 -4.46 -0.70 -7.60
CA GLY A 212 -5.54 -1.37 -8.33
C GLY A 212 -5.50 -2.90 -8.26
N GLN A 213 -4.55 -3.47 -7.51
CA GLN A 213 -4.58 -4.87 -7.14
C GLN A 213 -5.37 -5.06 -5.85
N VAL A 214 -6.01 -6.23 -5.71
CA VAL A 214 -6.76 -6.61 -4.51
C VAL A 214 -6.40 -8.02 -4.08
N ALA A 215 -6.34 -8.22 -2.78
CA ALA A 215 -6.15 -9.54 -2.18
C ALA A 215 -7.37 -9.90 -1.31
N THR A 216 -7.39 -11.12 -0.77
CA THR A 216 -8.53 -11.68 -0.07
C THR A 216 -8.94 -10.85 1.16
N TRP A 217 -7.94 -10.39 1.95
CA TRP A 217 -8.18 -9.73 3.22
C TRP A 217 -7.92 -8.24 3.13
N LEU A 218 -8.93 -7.40 3.37
CA LEU A 218 -8.75 -5.98 3.62
C LEU A 218 -8.08 -5.82 4.99
N ALA A 219 -6.82 -5.38 4.98
CA ALA A 219 -6.06 -5.23 6.21
C ALA A 219 -6.38 -3.91 6.92
N LEU A 220 -6.33 -2.79 6.18
CA LEU A 220 -6.68 -1.46 6.67
C LEU A 220 -7.44 -0.71 5.57
N PRO A 221 -8.54 -0.01 5.89
CA PRO A 221 -9.16 0.94 4.97
C PRO A 221 -8.22 2.13 4.73
N LEU A 222 -8.33 2.79 3.58
CA LEU A 222 -7.44 3.89 3.24
C LEU A 222 -7.59 5.09 4.19
N SER A 223 -8.77 5.28 4.77
CA SER A 223 -9.07 6.30 5.78
C SER A 223 -8.30 6.15 7.11
N GLU A 224 -7.66 5.00 7.34
CA GLU A 224 -6.79 4.80 8.49
C GLU A 224 -5.40 5.42 8.31
N PHE A 225 -5.06 5.86 7.11
CA PHE A 225 -3.76 6.47 6.83
C PHE A 225 -3.85 7.99 6.87
N ASP A 226 -2.80 8.61 7.38
CA ASP A 226 -2.63 10.06 7.40
C ASP A 226 -1.92 10.55 6.12
N GLN A 227 -1.11 9.65 5.51
CA GLN A 227 -0.31 9.98 4.34
C GLN A 227 -0.04 8.74 3.47
N ILE A 228 0.12 8.97 2.18
CA ILE A 228 0.56 7.96 1.20
C ILE A 228 1.84 8.45 0.53
N ILE A 229 2.85 7.58 0.44
CA ILE A 229 4.05 7.79 -0.35
C ILE A 229 4.09 6.71 -1.42
N THR A 230 4.10 7.12 -2.68
CA THR A 230 4.23 6.23 -3.84
C THR A 230 5.16 6.86 -4.87
N ASP A 231 5.47 6.15 -5.94
CA ASP A 231 6.28 6.67 -7.04
C ASP A 231 5.45 7.33 -8.15
N ASP A 232 6.13 7.97 -9.10
CA ASP A 232 5.53 8.72 -10.21
C ASP A 232 4.87 7.85 -11.30
N GLY A 233 4.95 6.52 -11.16
CA GLY A 233 4.18 5.57 -11.97
C GLY A 233 2.69 5.50 -11.65
N LEU A 234 2.21 6.21 -10.60
CA LEU A 234 0.79 6.21 -10.24
C LEU A 234 -0.06 6.88 -11.35
N PRO A 235 -1.10 6.19 -11.88
CA PRO A 235 -1.98 6.77 -12.89
C PRO A 235 -2.62 8.09 -12.42
N GLU A 236 -2.75 9.06 -13.32
CA GLU A 236 -3.37 10.35 -13.00
C GLU A 236 -4.83 10.22 -12.50
N SER A 237 -5.55 9.22 -13.02
CA SER A 237 -6.91 8.88 -12.55
C SER A 237 -6.89 8.46 -11.07
N ALA A 238 -5.90 7.68 -10.65
CA ALA A 238 -5.72 7.26 -9.28
C ALA A 238 -5.36 8.46 -8.38
N SER A 239 -4.42 9.31 -8.81
CA SER A 239 -4.06 10.53 -8.07
C SER A 239 -5.27 11.43 -7.86
N ARG A 240 -6.12 11.61 -8.87
CA ARG A 240 -7.38 12.38 -8.76
C ARG A 240 -8.40 11.71 -7.83
N ALA A 241 -8.47 10.39 -7.80
CA ALA A 241 -9.36 9.66 -6.90
C ALA A 241 -8.91 9.79 -5.44
N LEU A 242 -7.61 9.71 -5.20
CA LEU A 242 -6.99 9.87 -3.88
C LEU A 242 -7.12 11.31 -3.37
N ALA A 243 -6.94 12.32 -4.22
CA ALA A 243 -7.10 13.73 -3.87
C ALA A 243 -8.51 14.11 -3.37
N LYS A 244 -9.52 13.27 -3.60
CA LYS A 244 -10.88 13.45 -3.07
C LYS A 244 -11.05 12.89 -1.65
N GLN A 245 -10.08 12.14 -1.19
CA GLN A 245 -10.02 11.66 0.18
C GLN A 245 -9.10 12.65 0.92
N ASP A 246 -9.41 12.96 2.15
CA ASP A 246 -8.65 13.92 2.97
C ASP A 246 -7.30 13.30 3.41
N LEU A 247 -6.48 12.93 2.39
CA LEU A 247 -5.22 12.21 2.53
C LEU A 247 -4.09 12.96 1.84
N SER A 248 -2.97 13.11 2.53
CA SER A 248 -1.74 13.65 1.95
C SER A 248 -1.09 12.62 1.02
N LEU A 249 -0.97 12.94 -0.28
CA LEU A 249 -0.27 12.11 -1.27
C LEU A 249 1.08 12.75 -1.61
N LEU A 250 2.16 12.04 -1.31
CA LEU A 250 3.51 12.38 -1.75
C LEU A 250 3.96 11.44 -2.86
N VAL A 251 4.51 12.01 -3.91
CA VAL A 251 4.98 11.25 -5.08
C VAL A 251 6.50 11.35 -5.15
N ALA A 252 7.16 10.22 -4.94
CA ALA A 252 8.60 10.09 -5.10
C ALA A 252 8.96 10.05 -6.59
N LYS A 253 9.93 10.85 -7.00
CA LYS A 253 10.42 10.86 -8.37
C LYS A 253 11.50 9.82 -8.54
N ASN A 254 11.40 9.03 -9.58
CA ASN A 254 12.47 8.13 -10.02
C ASN A 254 13.59 8.99 -10.63
N GLU A 255 14.75 9.08 -9.96
CA GLU A 255 15.95 9.75 -10.46
C GLU A 255 16.71 8.86 -11.44
#